data_31b6c4210c9b80d87c38fc39ed11fbce
#
_entry.id   31b6c4210c9b80d87c38fc39ed11fbce
#
_cell.length_a   1.000
_cell.length_b   1.000
_cell.length_c   1.000
_cell.angle_alpha   90.00
_cell.angle_beta   90.00
_cell.angle_gamma   90.00
#
_symmetry.space_group_name_H-M   'P 1'
#
loop_
_entity.id
_entity.type
_entity.pdbx_description
1 polymer ?
#
loop_
_entity_poly.entity_id
_entity_poly.type
_entity_poly.pdbx_seq_one_letter_code
_entity_poly.pdbx_strand_id
1 'polypeptide(L)'
;MKTYRAALIGCSRMGAFIDNEVDHTRAYSHAAGYEACDRTDLVACSDLREDVMAQAGERYGVPKSRQYTDYRELINTEEPDIVSVATQPEQRAEIVVYAAEHGAKAIYAEKAMAASMADADAMVDACERNGVFFNLGTNRRWDRGYDSMKEVIDSGRIGRLRSLIIHQTSSLFNGASHSFDLLMRLNSD
;
A
#
# COMPACT_ATOMS: atom_id res chain seq x y z
N MET A 1 -11.53 14.80 -15.98
CA MET A 1 -11.02 13.42 -15.80
C MET A 1 -11.71 12.87 -14.55
N LYS A 2 -11.99 11.58 -14.45
CA LYS A 2 -12.64 11.03 -13.26
C LYS A 2 -11.68 11.04 -12.08
N THR A 3 -12.10 11.60 -10.94
CA THR A 3 -11.36 11.57 -9.68
C THR A 3 -11.86 10.38 -8.84
N TYR A 4 -10.95 9.62 -8.26
CA TYR A 4 -11.25 8.49 -7.40
C TYR A 4 -11.23 8.94 -5.93
N ARG A 5 -12.24 8.52 -5.18
CA ARG A 5 -12.33 8.73 -3.75
C ARG A 5 -11.45 7.72 -3.04
N ALA A 6 -10.46 8.18 -2.30
CA ALA A 6 -9.53 7.34 -1.55
C ALA A 6 -9.80 7.44 -0.04
N ALA A 7 -9.68 6.33 0.65
CA ALA A 7 -9.70 6.26 2.11
C ALA A 7 -8.41 5.66 2.65
N LEU A 8 -7.95 6.14 3.81
CA LEU A 8 -6.77 5.65 4.50
C LEU A 8 -7.16 4.98 5.82
N ILE A 9 -6.75 3.73 5.99
CA ILE A 9 -6.90 2.97 7.23
C ILE A 9 -5.52 2.71 7.82
N GLY A 10 -5.26 3.27 9.01
CA GLY A 10 -3.93 3.36 9.61
C GLY A 10 -3.22 4.66 9.24
N CYS A 11 -3.34 5.68 10.12
CA CYS A 11 -2.86 7.05 9.87
C CYS A 11 -1.46 7.31 10.39
N SER A 12 -0.75 6.30 10.91
CA SER A 12 0.57 6.48 11.50
C SER A 12 1.67 6.59 10.43
N ARG A 13 2.87 6.16 10.74
CA ARG A 13 4.10 6.38 9.98
C ARG A 13 3.95 6.23 8.46
N MET A 14 3.69 5.02 7.93
CA MET A 14 3.55 4.78 6.50
C MET A 14 2.26 5.36 5.92
N GLY A 15 1.21 5.42 6.74
CA GLY A 15 -0.05 6.01 6.32
C GLY A 15 0.05 7.49 5.97
N ALA A 16 0.69 8.31 6.84
CA ALA A 16 0.63 9.77 6.73
C ALA A 16 1.92 10.54 7.07
N PHE A 17 2.91 9.96 7.79
CA PHE A 17 3.98 10.75 8.41
C PHE A 17 5.42 10.35 8.08
N ILE A 18 5.66 9.26 7.34
CA ILE A 18 7.00 8.82 6.95
C ILE A 18 7.78 9.91 6.19
N ASP A 19 7.08 10.79 5.50
CA ASP A 19 7.67 11.91 4.77
C ASP A 19 8.44 12.88 5.68
N ASN A 20 8.17 12.87 6.99
CA ASN A 20 8.92 13.64 7.98
C ASN A 20 10.28 13.03 8.34
N GLU A 21 10.50 11.76 8.02
CA GLU A 21 11.70 10.98 8.40
C GLU A 21 12.68 10.84 7.24
N VAL A 22 12.27 11.18 6.04
CA VAL A 22 13.05 10.94 4.82
C VAL A 22 13.29 12.25 4.07
N ASP A 23 14.54 12.47 3.69
CA ASP A 23 14.93 13.65 2.91
C ASP A 23 14.77 13.34 1.40
N HIS A 24 13.56 13.54 0.90
CA HIS A 24 13.28 13.44 -0.53
C HIS A 24 12.14 14.36 -0.95
N THR A 25 12.10 14.67 -2.23
CA THR A 25 11.14 15.61 -2.85
C THR A 25 9.85 14.94 -3.34
N ARG A 26 9.68 13.63 -3.14
CA ARG A 26 8.54 12.86 -3.64
C ARG A 26 7.66 12.43 -2.48
N ALA A 27 6.36 12.34 -2.73
CA ALA A 27 5.41 11.74 -1.81
C ALA A 27 5.80 10.28 -1.49
N TYR A 28 5.89 9.94 -0.21
CA TYR A 28 6.32 8.62 0.24
C TYR A 28 5.27 7.91 1.10
N SER A 29 4.52 8.65 1.92
CA SER A 29 3.36 8.10 2.63
C SER A 29 2.18 7.87 1.70
N HIS A 30 1.25 7.02 2.12
CA HIS A 30 0.00 6.77 1.38
C HIS A 30 -0.79 8.07 1.17
N ALA A 31 -0.98 8.85 2.23
CA ALA A 31 -1.72 10.11 2.16
C ALA A 31 -1.06 11.12 1.22
N ALA A 32 0.27 11.30 1.33
CA ALA A 32 1.02 12.20 0.44
C ALA A 32 0.94 11.73 -1.02
N GLY A 33 0.91 10.42 -1.27
CA GLY A 33 0.71 9.86 -2.61
C GLY A 33 -0.63 10.23 -3.22
N TYR A 34 -1.70 10.22 -2.43
CA TYR A 34 -3.02 10.66 -2.89
C TYR A 34 -3.08 12.16 -3.13
N GLU A 35 -2.50 12.97 -2.25
CA GLU A 35 -2.42 14.42 -2.42
C GLU A 35 -1.62 14.82 -3.67
N ALA A 36 -0.56 14.09 -4.00
CA ALA A 36 0.28 14.35 -5.17
C ALA A 36 -0.34 13.89 -6.51
N CYS A 37 -1.47 13.20 -6.50
CA CYS A 37 -2.10 12.65 -7.68
C CYS A 37 -3.39 13.39 -8.03
N ASP A 38 -3.43 14.09 -9.16
CA ASP A 38 -4.60 14.86 -9.65
C ASP A 38 -5.86 14.00 -9.87
N ARG A 39 -5.74 12.68 -9.79
CA ARG A 39 -6.84 11.73 -10.03
C ARG A 39 -7.38 11.10 -8.77
N THR A 40 -6.88 11.48 -7.61
CA THR A 40 -7.30 10.95 -6.32
C THR A 40 -7.67 12.08 -5.36
N ASP A 41 -8.63 11.81 -4.49
CA ASP A 41 -9.02 12.69 -3.40
C ASP A 41 -9.09 11.84 -2.12
N LEU A 42 -8.28 12.18 -1.13
CA LEU A 42 -8.29 11.53 0.19
C LEU A 42 -9.48 12.06 0.99
N VAL A 43 -10.59 11.34 0.93
CA VAL A 43 -11.86 11.82 1.47
C VAL A 43 -12.11 11.45 2.92
N ALA A 44 -11.48 10.37 3.41
CA ALA A 44 -11.71 9.87 4.77
C ALA A 44 -10.47 9.14 5.31
N CYS A 45 -10.35 9.07 6.62
CA CYS A 45 -9.33 8.26 7.28
C CYS A 45 -9.86 7.56 8.54
N SER A 46 -9.20 6.45 8.89
CA SER A 46 -9.51 5.68 10.11
C SER A 46 -8.23 5.28 10.83
N ASP A 47 -8.23 5.44 12.15
CA ASP A 47 -7.20 4.92 13.05
C ASP A 47 -7.81 4.70 14.44
N LEU A 48 -7.32 3.70 15.18
CA LEU A 48 -7.71 3.47 16.57
C LEU A 48 -7.21 4.58 17.50
N ARG A 49 -6.16 5.28 17.10
CA ARG A 49 -5.59 6.41 17.81
C ARG A 49 -6.14 7.71 17.26
N GLU A 50 -7.10 8.27 17.99
CA GLU A 50 -7.76 9.53 17.61
C GLU A 50 -6.79 10.71 17.47
N ASP A 51 -5.72 10.77 18.29
CA ASP A 51 -4.70 11.80 18.24
C ASP A 51 -3.91 11.78 16.91
N VAL A 52 -3.52 10.60 16.44
CA VAL A 52 -2.82 10.40 15.18
C VAL A 52 -3.74 10.66 13.99
N MET A 53 -4.97 10.19 14.07
CA MET A 53 -5.99 10.41 13.05
C MET A 53 -6.31 11.91 12.89
N ALA A 54 -6.46 12.63 13.98
CA ALA A 54 -6.72 14.08 13.94
C ALA A 54 -5.56 14.85 13.29
N GLN A 55 -4.30 14.49 13.61
CA GLN A 55 -3.12 15.10 12.98
C GLN A 55 -3.05 14.79 11.48
N ALA A 56 -3.36 13.57 11.07
CA ALA A 56 -3.42 13.21 9.65
C ALA A 56 -4.54 13.96 8.93
N GLY A 57 -5.70 14.07 9.56
CA GLY A 57 -6.84 14.84 9.04
C GLY A 57 -6.53 16.31 8.85
N GLU A 58 -5.88 16.95 9.82
CA GLU A 58 -5.43 18.33 9.71
C GLU A 58 -4.43 18.52 8.56
N ARG A 59 -3.45 17.63 8.47
CA ARG A 59 -2.39 17.71 7.44
C ARG A 59 -2.91 17.55 6.02
N TYR A 60 -3.84 16.62 5.79
CA TYR A 60 -4.31 16.24 4.46
C TYR A 60 -5.75 16.69 4.16
N GLY A 61 -6.29 17.60 4.97
CA GLY A 61 -7.59 18.22 4.72
C GLY A 61 -8.80 17.29 4.91
N VAL A 62 -8.65 16.18 5.66
CA VAL A 62 -9.78 15.28 5.98
C VAL A 62 -10.56 15.85 7.17
N PRO A 63 -11.82 16.29 6.99
CA PRO A 63 -12.59 16.91 8.06
C PRO A 63 -12.90 15.91 9.18
N LYS A 64 -13.07 16.40 10.41
CA LYS A 64 -13.35 15.54 11.58
C LYS A 64 -14.58 14.65 11.40
N SER A 65 -15.57 15.10 10.64
CA SER A 65 -16.78 14.33 10.32
C SER A 65 -16.53 13.12 9.40
N ARG A 66 -15.32 12.98 8.84
CA ARG A 66 -14.88 11.87 8.00
C ARG A 66 -13.64 11.17 8.56
N GLN A 67 -13.46 11.26 9.87
CA GLN A 67 -12.43 10.58 10.65
C GLN A 67 -13.13 9.54 11.54
N TYR A 68 -12.77 8.27 11.40
CA TYR A 68 -13.49 7.14 11.98
C TYR A 68 -12.56 6.29 12.84
N THR A 69 -13.02 5.86 14.00
CA THR A 69 -12.29 4.87 14.81
C THR A 69 -12.58 3.44 14.36
N ASP A 70 -13.67 3.22 13.63
CA ASP A 70 -14.04 1.94 13.02
C ASP A 70 -13.94 2.04 11.48
N TYR A 71 -13.06 1.26 10.89
CA TYR A 71 -12.88 1.21 9.44
C TYR A 71 -14.11 0.71 8.69
N ARG A 72 -14.96 -0.10 9.33
CA ARG A 72 -16.20 -0.60 8.72
C ARG A 72 -17.21 0.54 8.55
N GLU A 73 -17.32 1.38 9.58
CA GLU A 73 -18.15 2.58 9.50
C GLU A 73 -17.65 3.51 8.38
N LEU A 74 -16.34 3.72 8.29
CA LEU A 74 -15.73 4.50 7.20
C LEU A 74 -16.11 3.94 5.82
N ILE A 75 -15.89 2.64 5.59
CA ILE A 75 -16.13 2.02 4.28
C ILE A 75 -17.61 2.10 3.90
N ASN A 76 -18.50 1.79 4.84
CA ASN A 76 -19.95 1.78 4.60
C ASN A 76 -20.54 3.18 4.39
N THR A 77 -19.95 4.20 5.04
CA THR A 77 -20.48 5.57 4.97
C THR A 77 -19.90 6.34 3.78
N GLU A 78 -18.61 6.19 3.53
CA GLU A 78 -17.91 6.98 2.53
C GLU A 78 -17.84 6.30 1.15
N GLU A 79 -18.09 5.00 1.07
CA GLU A 79 -18.05 4.21 -0.17
C GLU A 79 -16.83 4.54 -1.05
N PRO A 80 -15.60 4.41 -0.54
CA PRO A 80 -14.40 4.82 -1.28
C PRO A 80 -14.14 3.91 -2.48
N ASP A 81 -13.67 4.51 -3.59
CA ASP A 81 -13.19 3.75 -4.75
C ASP A 81 -11.88 3.02 -4.43
N ILE A 82 -11.00 3.65 -3.64
CA ILE A 82 -9.67 3.13 -3.29
C ILE A 82 -9.53 3.08 -1.77
N VAL A 83 -9.06 1.95 -1.25
CA VAL A 83 -8.76 1.80 0.19
C VAL A 83 -7.29 1.52 0.38
N SER A 84 -6.59 2.41 1.11
CA SER A 84 -5.24 2.17 1.60
C SER A 84 -5.27 1.55 2.98
N VAL A 85 -4.51 0.45 3.17
CA VAL A 85 -4.42 -0.26 4.45
C VAL A 85 -2.98 -0.25 4.96
N ALA A 86 -2.68 0.69 5.85
CA ALA A 86 -1.35 0.90 6.44
C ALA A 86 -1.27 0.44 7.91
N THR A 87 -2.05 -0.57 8.26
CA THR A 87 -2.10 -1.17 9.60
C THR A 87 -1.03 -2.24 9.79
N GLN A 88 -0.96 -2.82 10.99
CA GLN A 88 -0.11 -3.98 11.28
C GLN A 88 -0.61 -5.24 10.53
N PRO A 89 0.27 -6.20 10.20
CA PRO A 89 -0.09 -7.40 9.43
C PRO A 89 -1.23 -8.22 10.04
N GLU A 90 -1.32 -8.26 11.38
CA GLU A 90 -2.29 -9.06 12.13
C GLU A 90 -3.74 -8.60 11.90
N GLN A 91 -3.94 -7.33 11.61
CA GLN A 91 -5.27 -6.74 11.39
C GLN A 91 -5.59 -6.59 9.91
N ARG A 92 -4.58 -6.67 9.05
CA ARG A 92 -4.68 -6.27 7.65
C ARG A 92 -5.63 -7.14 6.84
N ALA A 93 -5.58 -8.45 7.05
CA ALA A 93 -6.39 -9.38 6.29
C ALA A 93 -7.89 -9.11 6.46
N GLU A 94 -8.34 -8.94 7.70
CA GLU A 94 -9.73 -8.62 7.99
C GLU A 94 -10.19 -7.33 7.29
N ILE A 95 -9.36 -6.29 7.33
CA ILE A 95 -9.67 -5.00 6.71
C ILE A 95 -9.73 -5.12 5.18
N VAL A 96 -8.77 -5.80 4.56
CA VAL A 96 -8.71 -5.99 3.10
C VAL A 96 -9.90 -6.80 2.61
N VAL A 97 -10.21 -7.93 3.27
CA VAL A 97 -11.37 -8.76 2.95
C VAL A 97 -12.65 -7.94 3.05
N TYR A 98 -12.84 -7.22 4.15
CA TYR A 98 -14.01 -6.37 4.33
C TYR A 98 -14.13 -5.32 3.24
N ALA A 99 -13.05 -4.59 2.93
CA ALA A 99 -13.06 -3.57 1.90
C ALA A 99 -13.40 -4.15 0.51
N ALA A 100 -12.85 -5.32 0.19
CA ALA A 100 -13.13 -6.00 -1.07
C ALA A 100 -14.60 -6.43 -1.20
N GLU A 101 -15.22 -6.90 -0.11
CA GLU A 101 -16.61 -7.34 -0.08
C GLU A 101 -17.60 -6.16 -0.01
N HIS A 102 -17.14 -4.93 0.32
CA HIS A 102 -17.99 -3.74 0.50
C HIS A 102 -17.71 -2.64 -0.54
N GLY A 103 -17.36 -3.01 -1.76
CA GLY A 103 -17.42 -2.12 -2.92
C GLY A 103 -16.14 -1.34 -3.24
N ALA A 104 -15.04 -1.54 -2.55
CA ALA A 104 -13.76 -1.01 -2.98
C ALA A 104 -13.41 -1.53 -4.39
N LYS A 105 -12.89 -0.65 -5.25
CA LYS A 105 -12.45 -1.02 -6.61
C LYS A 105 -10.97 -1.34 -6.67
N ALA A 106 -10.21 -0.73 -5.77
CA ALA A 106 -8.78 -0.99 -5.63
C ALA A 106 -8.36 -0.92 -4.16
N ILE A 107 -7.42 -1.76 -3.78
CA ILE A 107 -6.85 -1.80 -2.43
C ILE A 107 -5.34 -1.74 -2.54
N TYR A 108 -4.73 -0.82 -1.78
CA TYR A 108 -3.29 -0.70 -1.61
C TYR A 108 -2.93 -1.02 -0.17
N ALA A 109 -2.34 -2.19 0.08
CA ALA A 109 -2.00 -2.66 1.41
C ALA A 109 -0.50 -2.65 1.66
N GLU A 110 -0.08 -2.25 2.86
CA GLU A 110 1.32 -2.28 3.27
C GLU A 110 1.87 -3.72 3.37
N LYS A 111 3.18 -3.81 3.24
CA LYS A 111 3.94 -5.05 3.53
C LYS A 111 4.19 -5.15 5.07
N ALA A 112 4.43 -6.30 5.68
CA ALA A 112 4.23 -7.63 5.14
C ALA A 112 2.74 -7.86 4.86
N MET A 113 2.40 -8.69 3.89
CA MET A 113 1.02 -8.83 3.41
C MET A 113 0.04 -9.19 4.53
N ALA A 114 0.35 -10.21 5.31
CA ALA A 114 -0.45 -10.71 6.40
C ALA A 114 0.42 -11.39 7.46
N ALA A 115 -0.17 -11.81 8.57
CA ALA A 115 0.50 -12.55 9.64
C ALA A 115 0.60 -14.07 9.35
N SER A 116 -0.24 -14.59 8.45
CA SER A 116 -0.23 -16.01 8.05
C SER A 116 -0.48 -16.16 6.55
N MET A 117 -0.15 -17.34 6.00
CA MET A 117 -0.48 -17.67 4.60
C MET A 117 -1.98 -17.78 4.40
N ALA A 118 -2.72 -18.33 5.35
CA ALA A 118 -4.18 -18.41 5.27
C ALA A 118 -4.83 -17.03 5.17
N ASP A 119 -4.33 -16.05 5.93
CA ASP A 119 -4.79 -14.66 5.84
C ASP A 119 -4.42 -14.03 4.48
N ALA A 120 -3.22 -14.31 3.99
CA ALA A 120 -2.79 -13.81 2.67
C ALA A 120 -3.66 -14.38 1.54
N ASP A 121 -3.94 -15.69 1.57
CA ASP A 121 -4.82 -16.37 0.63
C ASP A 121 -6.23 -15.78 0.69
N ALA A 122 -6.78 -15.55 1.90
CA ALA A 122 -8.10 -14.94 2.08
C ALA A 122 -8.19 -13.52 1.47
N MET A 123 -7.13 -12.72 1.59
CA MET A 123 -7.07 -11.38 0.96
C MET A 123 -7.10 -11.47 -0.57
N VAL A 124 -6.31 -12.37 -1.15
CA VAL A 124 -6.26 -12.58 -2.61
C VAL A 124 -7.61 -13.06 -3.11
N ASP A 125 -8.14 -14.13 -2.49
CA ASP A 125 -9.44 -14.71 -2.86
C ASP A 125 -10.58 -13.69 -2.78
N ALA A 126 -10.62 -12.86 -1.75
CA ALA A 126 -11.64 -11.83 -1.61
C ALA A 126 -11.53 -10.78 -2.72
N CYS A 127 -10.31 -10.32 -3.04
CA CYS A 127 -10.09 -9.36 -4.12
C CYS A 127 -10.45 -9.95 -5.48
N GLU A 128 -10.05 -11.19 -5.77
CA GLU A 128 -10.36 -11.86 -7.04
C GLU A 128 -11.86 -12.09 -7.22
N ARG A 129 -12.55 -12.62 -6.21
CA ARG A 129 -14.01 -12.86 -6.25
C ARG A 129 -14.83 -11.60 -6.48
N ASN A 130 -14.36 -10.45 -5.99
CA ASN A 130 -15.07 -9.18 -6.10
C ASN A 130 -14.53 -8.28 -7.24
N GLY A 131 -13.54 -8.74 -8.02
CA GLY A 131 -12.95 -7.98 -9.12
C GLY A 131 -12.19 -6.74 -8.67
N VAL A 132 -11.59 -6.78 -7.48
CA VAL A 132 -10.86 -5.66 -6.86
C VAL A 132 -9.39 -5.71 -7.26
N PHE A 133 -8.83 -4.59 -7.70
CA PHE A 133 -7.41 -4.46 -7.96
C PHE A 133 -6.64 -4.42 -6.63
N PHE A 134 -5.80 -5.41 -6.39
CA PHE A 134 -4.98 -5.49 -5.19
C PHE A 134 -3.52 -5.16 -5.49
N ASN A 135 -2.92 -4.25 -4.71
CA ASN A 135 -1.51 -3.93 -4.78
C ASN A 135 -0.87 -3.98 -3.38
N LEU A 136 0.23 -4.72 -3.26
CA LEU A 136 1.03 -4.79 -2.04
C LEU A 136 2.11 -3.71 -2.03
N GLY A 137 2.35 -3.08 -0.90
CA GLY A 137 3.28 -1.97 -0.68
C GLY A 137 4.77 -2.33 -0.83
N THR A 138 5.11 -3.14 -1.82
CA THR A 138 6.50 -3.40 -2.23
C THR A 138 6.96 -2.28 -3.18
N ASN A 139 7.06 -1.07 -2.64
CA ASN A 139 7.24 0.17 -3.41
C ASN A 139 8.51 0.20 -4.29
N ARG A 140 9.55 -0.58 -3.98
CA ARG A 140 10.79 -0.63 -4.76
C ARG A 140 10.58 -1.12 -6.20
N ARG A 141 9.54 -1.92 -6.44
CA ARG A 141 9.23 -2.37 -7.81
C ARG A 141 8.83 -1.24 -8.77
N TRP A 142 8.47 -0.08 -8.25
CA TRP A 142 8.12 1.12 -9.02
C TRP A 142 9.26 2.11 -9.17
N ASP A 143 10.47 1.76 -8.69
CA ASP A 143 11.66 2.58 -8.82
C ASP A 143 12.29 2.42 -10.21
N ARG A 144 12.53 3.54 -10.89
CA ARG A 144 13.11 3.57 -12.25
C ARG A 144 14.48 2.92 -12.36
N GLY A 145 15.26 2.89 -11.28
CA GLY A 145 16.54 2.20 -11.25
C GLY A 145 16.37 0.71 -11.47
N TYR A 146 15.36 0.10 -10.86
CA TYR A 146 15.04 -1.32 -11.06
C TYR A 146 14.38 -1.59 -12.41
N ASP A 147 13.63 -0.64 -12.98
CA ASP A 147 13.16 -0.73 -14.36
C ASP A 147 14.35 -0.81 -15.34
N SER A 148 15.33 0.07 -15.19
CA SER A 148 16.52 0.06 -16.02
C SER A 148 17.35 -1.23 -15.87
N MET A 149 17.43 -1.80 -14.65
CA MET A 149 18.05 -3.11 -14.44
C MET A 149 17.32 -4.21 -15.20
N LYS A 150 15.99 -4.23 -15.12
CA LYS A 150 15.14 -5.19 -15.83
C LYS A 150 15.34 -5.09 -17.35
N GLU A 151 15.33 -3.88 -17.90
CA GLU A 151 15.59 -3.63 -19.33
C GLU A 151 16.94 -4.16 -19.78
N VAL A 152 17.99 -3.97 -18.98
CA VAL A 152 19.35 -4.50 -19.29
C VAL A 152 19.35 -6.03 -19.30
N ILE A 153 18.67 -6.67 -18.35
CA ILE A 153 18.54 -8.13 -18.29
C ILE A 153 17.77 -8.65 -19.52
N ASP A 154 16.58 -8.10 -19.76
CA ASP A 154 15.66 -8.57 -20.81
C ASP A 154 16.22 -8.34 -22.24
N SER A 155 17.00 -7.28 -22.41
CA SER A 155 17.66 -6.99 -23.69
C SER A 155 18.81 -7.97 -24.04
N GLY A 156 19.19 -8.83 -23.11
CA GLY A 156 20.34 -9.75 -23.29
C GLY A 156 21.71 -9.10 -23.31
N ARG A 157 21.83 -7.82 -23.00
CA ARG A 157 23.11 -7.07 -23.00
C ARG A 157 24.19 -7.67 -22.09
N ILE A 158 23.76 -8.30 -21.01
CA ILE A 158 24.63 -9.00 -20.05
C ILE A 158 24.68 -10.52 -20.29
N GLY A 159 24.07 -11.00 -21.37
CA GLY A 159 23.92 -12.41 -21.65
C GLY A 159 22.81 -13.05 -20.75
N ARG A 160 22.83 -14.37 -20.66
CA ARG A 160 21.85 -15.08 -19.81
C ARG A 160 22.12 -14.82 -18.33
N LEU A 161 21.09 -14.40 -17.61
CA LEU A 161 21.14 -14.28 -16.16
C LEU A 161 21.43 -15.65 -15.54
N ARG A 162 22.40 -15.73 -14.63
CA ARG A 162 22.83 -16.96 -13.97
C ARG A 162 22.46 -16.99 -12.49
N SER A 163 22.56 -15.84 -11.84
CA SER A 163 22.23 -15.72 -10.42
C SER A 163 21.92 -14.26 -10.08
N LEU A 164 21.02 -14.10 -9.11
CA LEU A 164 20.71 -12.85 -8.44
C LEU A 164 21.04 -13.01 -6.96
N ILE A 165 21.87 -12.13 -6.42
CA ILE A 165 22.27 -12.18 -5.01
C ILE A 165 21.99 -10.82 -4.39
N ILE A 166 21.21 -10.80 -3.31
CA ILE A 166 20.97 -9.60 -2.52
C ILE A 166 21.53 -9.78 -1.12
N HIS A 167 22.47 -8.93 -0.75
CA HIS A 167 22.99 -8.83 0.61
C HIS A 167 22.29 -7.69 1.34
N GLN A 168 21.69 -7.99 2.49
CA GLN A 168 20.99 -6.98 3.29
C GLN A 168 21.11 -7.28 4.79
N THR A 169 20.96 -6.23 5.60
CA THR A 169 21.03 -6.30 7.07
C THR A 169 19.66 -6.31 7.75
N SER A 170 18.57 -6.21 6.98
CA SER A 170 17.22 -6.18 7.53
C SER A 170 16.67 -7.57 7.83
N SER A 171 15.68 -7.65 8.72
CA SER A 171 15.02 -8.89 9.06
C SER A 171 14.25 -9.50 7.86
N LEU A 172 14.12 -10.83 7.87
CA LEU A 172 13.43 -11.58 6.81
C LEU A 172 11.99 -11.11 6.59
N PHE A 173 11.25 -10.91 7.65
CA PHE A 173 9.81 -10.57 7.59
C PHE A 173 9.52 -9.10 7.35
N ASN A 174 10.47 -8.20 7.56
CA ASN A 174 10.23 -6.77 7.38
C ASN A 174 10.87 -6.25 6.08
N GLY A 175 12.19 -6.15 6.04
CA GLY A 175 12.89 -5.56 4.89
C GLY A 175 13.06 -6.53 3.72
N ALA A 176 13.17 -7.84 3.98
CA ALA A 176 13.38 -8.81 2.92
C ALA A 176 12.19 -9.01 1.98
N SER A 177 10.96 -8.64 2.38
CA SER A 177 9.80 -8.66 1.47
C SER A 177 10.06 -7.85 0.19
N HIS A 178 10.69 -6.68 0.30
CA HIS A 178 11.10 -5.89 -0.86
C HIS A 178 12.15 -6.60 -1.72
N SER A 179 13.07 -7.34 -1.09
CA SER A 179 14.13 -8.05 -1.80
C SER A 179 13.60 -9.28 -2.53
N PHE A 180 12.66 -10.02 -1.92
CA PHE A 180 11.97 -11.12 -2.60
C PHE A 180 11.17 -10.62 -3.80
N ASP A 181 10.41 -9.54 -3.64
CA ASP A 181 9.66 -8.93 -4.74
C ASP A 181 10.58 -8.52 -5.90
N LEU A 182 11.74 -7.92 -5.61
CA LEU A 182 12.71 -7.57 -6.63
C LEU A 182 13.36 -8.78 -7.31
N LEU A 183 13.70 -9.82 -6.54
CA LEU A 183 14.24 -11.07 -7.11
C LEU A 183 13.24 -11.71 -8.07
N MET A 184 11.97 -11.78 -7.69
CA MET A 184 10.89 -12.30 -8.55
C MET A 184 10.69 -11.42 -9.79
N ARG A 185 10.74 -10.10 -9.65
CA ARG A 185 10.59 -9.17 -10.77
C ARG A 185 11.75 -9.24 -11.77
N LEU A 186 12.98 -9.35 -11.28
CA LEU A 186 14.17 -9.38 -12.13
C LEU A 186 14.43 -10.75 -12.76
N ASN A 187 13.88 -11.82 -12.18
CA ASN A 187 13.91 -13.16 -12.74
C ASN A 187 12.72 -13.33 -13.70
N SER A 188 13.00 -13.28 -14.99
CA SER A 188 12.00 -13.19 -16.07
C SER A 188 11.51 -14.55 -16.57
N ASP A 189 11.89 -15.65 -15.93
CA ASP A 189 11.49 -17.02 -16.34
C ASP A 189 10.09 -17.39 -15.82
#